data_c7552fbed0618fd5084e2bc3c3daafe1
#
_entry.id   c7552fbed0618fd5084e2bc3c3daafe1
#
_cell.length_a   1.000
_cell.length_b   1.000
_cell.length_c   1.000
_cell.angle_alpha   90.00
_cell.angle_beta   90.00
_cell.angle_gamma   90.00
#
_symmetry.space_group_name_H-M   'P 1'
#
loop_
_entity.id
_entity.type
_entity.pdbx_description
1 polymer ?
#
loop_
_entity_poly.entity_id
_entity_poly.type
_entity_poly.pdbx_seq_one_letter_code
_entity_poly.pdbx_strand_id
1 'polypeptide(L)'
;ITDSLVGSEMCIRDRKGLDNLYKTKDRPETMPVSLGVASMRQVSNLVHIPDFLENMLAEFTEGGITTILPALEKQDKRLGGNNLAIRVFAHPLAIKLSQDYGPITATSANESGIDPVCDTEEAAKILGVEKFVPGICPNGLGSTYVKLEKDMSENHGWRLTVMREGVVPSPDVMRWWTNLA
;
A
#
# COMPACT_ATOMS: atom_id res chain seq x y z
N ILE A 1 -10.33 -3.39 -6.82
CA ILE A 1 -9.00 -2.98 -6.32
C ILE A 1 -8.57 -1.79 -7.16
N THR A 2 -8.76 -0.60 -6.62
CA THR A 2 -8.42 0.65 -7.30
C THR A 2 -6.92 0.95 -7.13
N ASP A 3 -6.08 0.32 -7.95
CA ASP A 3 -4.69 0.73 -8.09
C ASP A 3 -4.62 1.83 -9.15
N SER A 4 -4.93 3.06 -8.76
CA SER A 4 -4.71 4.19 -9.65
C SER A 4 -3.29 4.70 -9.48
N LEU A 5 -2.55 4.59 -10.55
CA LEU A 5 -1.19 5.07 -10.65
C LEU A 5 -1.20 6.55 -11.06
N VAL A 6 -0.80 7.41 -10.18
CA VAL A 6 -0.59 8.82 -10.46
C VAL A 6 0.91 9.08 -10.63
N GLY A 7 1.33 9.29 -11.85
CA GLY A 7 2.62 9.88 -12.21
C GLY A 7 3.85 8.98 -12.15
N SER A 8 4.70 9.11 -13.15
CA SER A 8 5.95 8.36 -13.37
C SER A 8 7.15 8.82 -12.52
N GLU A 9 6.96 9.65 -11.51
CA GLU A 9 8.06 10.29 -10.76
C GLU A 9 8.15 9.87 -9.29
N MET A 10 7.54 8.74 -8.90
CA MET A 10 7.39 8.40 -7.49
C MET A 10 8.23 7.22 -7.06
N CYS A 11 9.52 7.33 -7.23
CA CYS A 11 10.46 6.54 -6.43
C CYS A 11 10.47 7.08 -4.99
N ILE A 12 10.59 6.21 -3.98
CA ILE A 12 10.69 6.54 -2.54
C ILE A 12 11.72 7.65 -2.25
N ARG A 13 12.68 7.84 -3.14
CA ARG A 13 13.75 8.84 -3.04
C ARG A 13 13.41 10.19 -3.65
N ASP A 14 12.27 10.31 -4.36
CA ASP A 14 11.87 11.54 -5.00
C ASP A 14 10.94 12.37 -4.10
N ARG A 15 11.53 13.30 -3.35
CA ARG A 15 10.77 14.23 -2.51
C ARG A 15 9.81 15.11 -3.32
N LYS A 16 10.19 15.47 -4.56
CA LYS A 16 9.34 16.29 -5.44
C LYS A 16 8.09 15.49 -5.86
N GLY A 17 8.25 14.20 -6.15
CA GLY A 17 7.12 13.32 -6.45
C GLY A 17 6.15 13.22 -5.27
N LEU A 18 6.64 13.10 -4.03
CA LEU A 18 5.80 13.13 -2.83
C LEU A 18 5.12 14.50 -2.65
N ASP A 19 5.83 15.62 -2.82
CA ASP A 19 5.26 16.96 -2.73
C ASP A 19 4.13 17.14 -3.75
N ASN A 20 4.34 16.70 -4.98
CA ASN A 20 3.33 16.76 -6.04
C ASN A 20 2.11 15.89 -5.71
N LEU A 21 2.32 14.65 -5.23
CA LEU A 21 1.24 13.76 -4.83
C LEU A 21 0.33 14.40 -3.77
N TYR A 22 0.94 14.91 -2.70
CA TYR A 22 0.20 15.51 -1.60
C TYR A 22 -0.55 16.76 -2.02
N LYS A 23 0.06 17.60 -2.86
CA LYS A 23 -0.57 18.78 -3.45
C LYS A 23 -1.73 18.41 -4.38
N THR A 24 -1.52 17.47 -5.30
CA THR A 24 -2.54 17.03 -6.28
C THR A 24 -3.78 16.45 -5.59
N LYS A 25 -3.60 15.77 -4.45
CA LYS A 25 -4.69 15.11 -3.72
C LYS A 25 -5.27 15.96 -2.58
N ASP A 26 -4.78 17.16 -2.36
CA ASP A 26 -5.08 17.96 -1.15
C ASP A 26 -4.97 17.11 0.14
N ARG A 27 -3.90 16.32 0.22
CA ARG A 27 -3.72 15.33 1.27
C ARG A 27 -2.93 15.90 2.44
N PRO A 28 -3.45 15.82 3.68
CA PRO A 28 -2.69 16.23 4.86
C PRO A 28 -1.40 15.40 5.03
N GLU A 29 -0.28 16.04 5.32
CA GLU A 29 1.01 15.34 5.56
C GLU A 29 0.99 14.37 6.75
N THR A 30 -0.02 14.49 7.61
CA THR A 30 -0.25 13.57 8.74
C THR A 30 -0.87 12.24 8.32
N MET A 31 -1.27 12.12 7.05
CA MET A 31 -1.85 10.89 6.48
C MET A 31 -0.85 10.21 5.54
N PRO A 32 -0.04 9.26 6.01
CA PRO A 32 0.96 8.59 5.16
C PRO A 32 0.35 7.87 3.98
N VAL A 33 1.11 7.75 2.88
CA VAL A 33 0.75 6.92 1.73
C VAL A 33 1.45 5.56 1.81
N SER A 34 0.79 4.53 1.27
CA SER A 34 1.39 3.21 1.15
C SER A 34 2.40 3.17 0.00
N LEU A 35 3.31 2.22 0.06
CA LEU A 35 4.17 1.81 -1.04
C LEU A 35 3.59 0.57 -1.71
N GLY A 36 3.48 0.61 -3.02
CA GLY A 36 3.11 -0.52 -3.85
C GLY A 36 4.35 -1.15 -4.48
N VAL A 37 4.40 -2.47 -4.46
CA VAL A 37 5.56 -3.27 -4.90
C VAL A 37 5.10 -4.46 -5.75
N ALA A 38 5.99 -4.95 -6.61
CA ALA A 38 5.76 -6.20 -7.32
C ALA A 38 5.95 -7.43 -6.43
N SER A 39 6.81 -7.32 -5.40
CA SER A 39 7.04 -8.36 -4.39
C SER A 39 7.65 -7.75 -3.14
N MET A 40 7.56 -8.44 -2.01
CA MET A 40 8.19 -8.00 -0.75
C MET A 40 9.71 -7.88 -0.85
N ARG A 41 10.35 -8.57 -1.79
CA ARG A 41 11.79 -8.47 -2.04
C ARG A 41 12.24 -7.04 -2.37
N GLN A 42 11.39 -6.24 -3.05
CA GLN A 42 11.73 -4.85 -3.41
C GLN A 42 11.91 -3.91 -2.21
N VAL A 43 11.38 -4.29 -1.06
CA VAL A 43 11.44 -3.48 0.19
C VAL A 43 12.23 -4.17 1.32
N SER A 44 12.94 -5.26 1.02
CA SER A 44 13.72 -6.00 2.01
C SER A 44 14.83 -5.18 2.68
N ASN A 45 15.28 -4.11 2.04
CA ASN A 45 16.25 -3.15 2.57
C ASN A 45 15.60 -1.93 3.24
N LEU A 46 14.28 -1.89 3.36
CA LEU A 46 13.52 -0.76 3.92
C LEU A 46 12.78 -1.14 5.20
N VAL A 47 12.33 -2.39 5.32
CA VAL A 47 11.46 -2.85 6.41
C VAL A 47 11.91 -4.21 6.97
N HIS A 48 11.54 -4.47 8.22
CA HIS A 48 11.66 -5.81 8.80
C HIS A 48 10.52 -6.68 8.27
N ILE A 49 10.86 -7.74 7.53
CA ILE A 49 9.89 -8.67 6.94
C ILE A 49 9.86 -9.93 7.80
N PRO A 50 8.70 -10.31 8.40
CA PRO A 50 8.55 -11.59 9.09
C PRO A 50 8.62 -12.77 8.10
N ASP A 51 9.18 -13.90 8.51
CA ASP A 51 9.32 -15.09 7.66
C ASP A 51 7.97 -15.64 7.19
N PHE A 52 6.93 -15.49 7.99
CA PHE A 52 5.56 -15.93 7.66
C PHE A 52 4.81 -15.01 6.69
N LEU A 53 5.34 -13.81 6.38
CA LEU A 53 4.57 -12.78 5.67
C LEU A 53 4.16 -13.20 4.25
N GLU A 54 5.05 -13.88 3.51
CA GLU A 54 4.72 -14.34 2.16
C GLU A 54 3.60 -15.38 2.20
N ASN A 55 3.59 -16.29 3.17
CA ASN A 55 2.51 -17.26 3.38
C ASN A 55 1.19 -16.55 3.73
N MET A 56 1.26 -15.53 4.60
CA MET A 56 0.07 -14.72 4.93
C MET A 56 -0.51 -14.04 3.69
N LEU A 57 0.32 -13.43 2.87
CA LEU A 57 -0.15 -12.74 1.66
C LEU A 57 -0.71 -13.71 0.61
N ALA A 58 -0.17 -14.93 0.51
CA ALA A 58 -0.63 -15.97 -0.41
C ALA A 58 -1.98 -16.59 -0.01
N GLU A 59 -2.36 -16.53 1.27
CA GLU A 59 -3.65 -17.06 1.76
C GLU A 59 -4.83 -16.20 1.31
N PHE A 60 -4.61 -14.89 1.13
CA PHE A 60 -5.70 -13.95 0.83
C PHE A 60 -5.68 -13.50 -0.63
N THR A 61 -6.78 -12.88 -1.07
CA THR A 61 -6.88 -12.29 -2.40
C THR A 61 -5.67 -11.40 -2.70
N GLU A 62 -5.07 -11.60 -3.87
CA GLU A 62 -3.93 -10.80 -4.34
C GLU A 62 -4.21 -9.30 -4.21
N GLY A 63 -3.27 -8.56 -3.63
CA GLY A 63 -3.42 -7.13 -3.35
C GLY A 63 -4.47 -6.79 -2.29
N GLY A 64 -5.10 -7.79 -1.65
CA GLY A 64 -6.15 -7.59 -0.65
C GLY A 64 -5.64 -7.12 0.72
N ILE A 65 -4.36 -7.31 1.00
CA ILE A 65 -3.72 -6.91 2.26
C ILE A 65 -2.69 -5.80 2.00
N THR A 66 -2.69 -4.80 2.86
CA THR A 66 -1.61 -3.83 3.03
C THR A 66 -1.00 -4.05 4.41
N THR A 67 0.29 -4.36 4.46
CA THR A 67 1.01 -4.60 5.72
C THR A 67 1.75 -3.35 6.17
N ILE A 68 1.59 -2.95 7.42
CA ILE A 68 2.39 -1.89 8.05
C ILE A 68 3.52 -2.58 8.81
N LEU A 69 4.75 -2.33 8.39
CA LEU A 69 5.95 -2.99 8.89
C LEU A 69 6.93 -1.98 9.50
N PRO A 70 7.67 -2.36 10.57
CA PRO A 70 8.73 -1.52 11.12
C PRO A 70 9.80 -1.24 10.06
N ALA A 71 10.14 0.02 9.86
CA ALA A 71 11.22 0.43 8.98
C ALA A 71 12.58 0.06 9.59
N LEU A 72 13.54 -0.34 8.74
CA LEU A 72 14.94 -0.55 9.14
C LEU A 72 15.61 0.76 9.54
N GLU A 73 15.28 1.82 8.81
CA GLU A 73 15.70 3.19 9.09
C GLU A 73 14.52 4.14 8.93
N LYS A 74 14.51 5.23 9.69
CA LYS A 74 13.45 6.23 9.63
C LYS A 74 13.35 6.85 8.24
N GLN A 75 12.17 6.74 7.64
CA GLN A 75 11.82 7.31 6.33
C GLN A 75 11.11 8.67 6.47
N ASP A 76 10.76 9.28 5.31
CA ASP A 76 9.90 10.47 5.31
C ASP A 76 8.59 10.17 6.06
N LYS A 77 8.13 11.12 6.89
CA LYS A 77 6.88 10.96 7.65
C LYS A 77 5.65 10.70 6.78
N ARG A 78 5.66 11.21 5.54
CA ARG A 78 4.60 11.01 4.54
C ARG A 78 4.56 9.59 3.97
N LEU A 79 5.63 8.81 4.15
CA LEU A 79 5.68 7.37 3.87
C LEU A 79 5.42 6.52 5.11
N GLY A 80 5.30 7.16 6.30
CA GLY A 80 5.03 6.48 7.57
C GLY A 80 6.15 6.55 8.60
N GLY A 81 7.29 7.16 8.27
CA GLY A 81 8.40 7.37 9.22
C GLY A 81 9.05 6.07 9.67
N ASN A 82 8.70 5.61 10.88
CA ASN A 82 9.24 4.38 11.46
C ASN A 82 8.45 3.12 11.07
N ASN A 83 7.30 3.26 10.40
CA ASN A 83 6.44 2.15 9.98
C ASN A 83 5.93 2.41 8.56
N LEU A 84 6.31 1.58 7.61
CA LEU A 84 5.90 1.72 6.22
C LEU A 84 4.72 0.80 5.91
N ALA A 85 3.71 1.34 5.23
CA ALA A 85 2.60 0.56 4.71
C ALA A 85 2.98 0.02 3.32
N ILE A 86 3.05 -1.29 3.18
CA ILE A 86 3.47 -1.98 1.96
C ILE A 86 2.31 -2.79 1.39
N ARG A 87 2.07 -2.65 0.09
CA ARG A 87 1.08 -3.43 -0.64
C ARG A 87 1.72 -4.11 -1.84
N VAL A 88 1.60 -5.42 -1.93
CA VAL A 88 1.97 -6.15 -3.15
C VAL A 88 0.85 -5.97 -4.17
N PHE A 89 1.21 -5.50 -5.37
CA PHE A 89 0.23 -5.27 -6.44
C PHE A 89 -0.31 -6.58 -7.01
N ALA A 90 -1.59 -6.56 -7.41
CA ALA A 90 -2.24 -7.63 -8.16
C ALA A 90 -2.38 -7.30 -9.64
N HIS A 91 -2.46 -6.00 -10.01
CA HIS A 91 -2.66 -5.59 -11.38
C HIS A 91 -1.35 -5.69 -12.20
N PRO A 92 -1.34 -6.39 -13.37
CA PRO A 92 -0.10 -6.64 -14.13
C PRO A 92 0.68 -5.38 -14.50
N LEU A 93 -0.02 -4.29 -14.84
CA LEU A 93 0.64 -3.03 -15.19
C LEU A 93 1.28 -2.36 -13.99
N ALA A 94 0.64 -2.41 -12.81
CA ALA A 94 1.21 -1.87 -11.57
C ALA A 94 2.45 -2.68 -11.15
N ILE A 95 2.38 -4.01 -11.29
CA ILE A 95 3.52 -4.91 -11.09
C ILE A 95 4.67 -4.51 -12.00
N LYS A 96 4.40 -4.36 -13.32
CA LYS A 96 5.44 -4.00 -14.28
C LYS A 96 6.06 -2.64 -13.96
N LEU A 97 5.27 -1.62 -13.65
CA LEU A 97 5.79 -0.30 -13.28
C LEU A 97 6.68 -0.37 -12.03
N SER A 98 6.26 -1.11 -11.00
CA SER A 98 7.11 -1.26 -9.81
C SER A 98 8.35 -2.12 -10.06
N GLN A 99 8.33 -3.03 -11.04
CA GLN A 99 9.54 -3.75 -11.48
C GLN A 99 10.52 -2.82 -12.20
N ASP A 100 10.01 -1.96 -13.07
CA ASP A 100 10.84 -1.07 -13.90
C ASP A 100 11.42 0.11 -13.09
N TYR A 101 10.64 0.65 -12.14
CA TYR A 101 11.00 1.89 -11.40
C TYR A 101 11.27 1.68 -9.90
N GLY A 102 11.08 0.49 -9.38
CA GLY A 102 11.14 0.20 -7.94
C GLY A 102 9.80 0.46 -7.24
N PRO A 103 9.78 0.46 -5.89
CA PRO A 103 8.59 0.75 -5.12
C PRO A 103 7.99 2.11 -5.47
N ILE A 104 6.69 2.16 -5.74
CA ILE A 104 5.94 3.38 -6.05
C ILE A 104 4.89 3.66 -4.99
N THR A 105 4.40 4.88 -4.88
CA THR A 105 3.31 5.19 -3.94
C THR A 105 2.00 4.58 -4.44
N ALA A 106 1.24 4.01 -3.52
CA ALA A 106 -0.07 3.39 -3.79
C ALA A 106 -1.15 4.08 -2.95
N THR A 107 -2.04 4.78 -3.65
CA THR A 107 -3.20 5.45 -3.05
C THR A 107 -4.37 5.44 -4.04
N SER A 108 -5.61 5.59 -3.58
CA SER A 108 -6.77 5.75 -4.47
C SER A 108 -6.67 7.04 -5.30
N ALA A 109 -7.23 7.05 -6.53
CA ALA A 109 -7.22 8.22 -7.42
C ALA A 109 -8.42 9.14 -7.13
N ASN A 110 -8.39 9.81 -5.98
CA ASN A 110 -9.40 10.78 -5.54
C ASN A 110 -8.72 11.86 -4.69
N GLU A 111 -9.36 12.99 -4.55
CA GLU A 111 -9.02 13.96 -3.51
C GLU A 111 -9.22 13.33 -2.12
N SER A 112 -8.46 13.78 -1.14
CA SER A 112 -8.55 13.23 0.20
C SER A 112 -9.93 13.47 0.82
N GLY A 113 -10.58 12.38 1.25
CA GLY A 113 -11.92 12.45 1.86
C GLY A 113 -13.10 12.41 0.87
N ILE A 114 -12.83 12.35 -0.45
CA ILE A 114 -13.85 12.17 -1.49
C ILE A 114 -13.85 10.70 -1.95
N ASP A 115 -15.01 10.16 -2.29
CA ASP A 115 -15.09 8.80 -2.80
C ASP A 115 -14.40 8.67 -4.18
N PRO A 116 -13.66 7.59 -4.43
CA PRO A 116 -12.99 7.38 -5.71
C PRO A 116 -14.02 7.08 -6.82
N VAL A 117 -13.79 7.66 -8.01
CA VAL A 117 -14.52 7.29 -9.22
C VAL A 117 -13.91 6.05 -9.86
N CYS A 118 -14.72 5.30 -10.62
CA CYS A 118 -14.28 4.05 -11.26
C CYS A 118 -13.55 4.28 -12.58
N ASP A 119 -13.90 5.33 -13.30
CA ASP A 119 -13.31 5.68 -14.58
C ASP A 119 -11.99 6.44 -14.35
N THR A 120 -10.89 5.92 -14.88
CA THR A 120 -9.56 6.52 -14.70
C THR A 120 -9.41 7.83 -15.46
N GLU A 121 -10.15 8.06 -16.57
CA GLU A 121 -10.15 9.34 -17.28
C GLU A 121 -10.85 10.42 -16.47
N GLU A 122 -12.00 10.08 -15.85
CA GLU A 122 -12.69 10.98 -14.94
C GLU A 122 -11.82 11.31 -13.72
N ALA A 123 -11.19 10.30 -13.11
CA ALA A 123 -10.24 10.49 -12.01
C ALA A 123 -9.09 11.42 -12.40
N ALA A 124 -8.51 11.25 -13.59
CA ALA A 124 -7.43 12.08 -14.10
C ALA A 124 -7.88 13.54 -14.30
N LYS A 125 -9.09 13.78 -14.82
CA LYS A 125 -9.67 15.11 -14.95
C LYS A 125 -9.88 15.79 -13.59
N ILE A 126 -10.45 15.07 -12.62
CA ILE A 126 -10.67 15.60 -11.26
C ILE A 126 -9.33 16.00 -10.61
N LEU A 127 -8.32 15.15 -10.74
CA LEU A 127 -6.99 15.39 -10.14
C LEU A 127 -6.07 16.29 -10.97
N GLY A 128 -6.48 16.72 -12.16
CA GLY A 128 -5.65 17.53 -13.07
C GLY A 128 -4.41 16.79 -13.56
N VAL A 129 -4.50 15.47 -13.75
CA VAL A 129 -3.38 14.60 -14.19
C VAL A 129 -3.49 14.35 -15.68
N GLU A 130 -2.45 14.72 -16.45
CA GLU A 130 -2.43 14.54 -17.90
C GLU A 130 -2.05 13.11 -18.34
N LYS A 131 -1.18 12.44 -17.56
CA LYS A 131 -0.68 11.12 -17.89
C LYS A 131 -1.32 10.07 -16.98
N PHE A 132 -2.14 9.23 -17.57
CA PHE A 132 -2.83 8.14 -16.87
C PHE A 132 -2.98 6.92 -17.78
N VAL A 133 -3.30 5.78 -17.19
CA VAL A 133 -3.64 4.56 -17.93
C VAL A 133 -5.15 4.48 -18.04
N PRO A 134 -5.74 4.49 -19.25
CA PRO A 134 -7.17 4.36 -19.42
C PRO A 134 -7.69 3.02 -18.91
N GLY A 135 -8.85 3.03 -18.25
CA GLY A 135 -9.50 1.82 -17.77
C GLY A 135 -10.64 2.08 -16.81
N ILE A 136 -11.37 1.04 -16.50
CA ILE A 136 -12.42 1.05 -15.49
C ILE A 136 -11.94 0.24 -14.29
N CYS A 137 -11.84 0.90 -13.14
CA CYS A 137 -11.53 0.22 -11.88
C CYS A 137 -12.84 -0.26 -11.25
N PRO A 138 -12.95 -1.54 -10.88
CA PRO A 138 -14.16 -2.02 -10.21
C PRO A 138 -14.34 -1.29 -8.88
N ASN A 139 -15.57 -0.84 -8.60
CA ASN A 139 -15.94 -0.35 -7.28
C ASN A 139 -15.72 -1.45 -6.24
N GLY A 140 -15.15 -1.09 -5.10
CA GLY A 140 -14.96 -2.05 -4.04
C GLY A 140 -14.22 -1.48 -2.85
N LEU A 141 -14.21 -2.26 -1.79
CA LEU A 141 -13.42 -1.96 -0.60
C LEU A 141 -11.93 -1.95 -0.95
N GLY A 142 -11.20 -1.02 -0.37
CA GLY A 142 -9.74 -1.00 -0.43
C GLY A 142 -9.13 -2.24 0.28
N SER A 143 -7.81 -2.35 0.26
CA SER A 143 -7.12 -3.40 1.00
C SER A 143 -7.36 -3.29 2.51
N THR A 144 -7.32 -4.44 3.18
CA THR A 144 -7.29 -4.52 4.65
C THR A 144 -5.90 -4.15 5.15
N TYR A 145 -5.83 -3.22 6.10
CA TYR A 145 -4.57 -2.77 6.69
C TYR A 145 -4.25 -3.57 7.93
N VAL A 146 -3.11 -4.24 7.90
CA VAL A 146 -2.61 -5.08 8.99
C VAL A 146 -1.27 -4.53 9.48
N LYS A 147 -1.17 -4.19 10.75
CA LYS A 147 0.08 -3.78 11.37
C LYS A 147 0.76 -4.98 12.02
N LEU A 148 2.04 -5.14 11.72
CA LEU A 148 2.91 -6.14 12.32
C LEU A 148 4.00 -5.41 13.10
N GLU A 149 4.10 -5.70 14.39
CA GLU A 149 5.10 -5.13 15.30
C GLU A 149 5.90 -6.25 15.95
N LYS A 150 7.20 -6.03 16.15
CA LYS A 150 8.03 -6.99 16.90
C LYS A 150 7.53 -7.09 18.33
N ASP A 151 7.21 -8.31 18.77
CA ASP A 151 6.78 -8.59 20.13
C ASP A 151 7.33 -9.95 20.57
N MET A 152 8.36 -9.91 21.39
CA MET A 152 9.04 -11.10 21.87
C MET A 152 8.22 -11.91 22.87
N SER A 153 7.05 -11.42 23.31
CA SER A 153 6.11 -12.18 24.15
C SER A 153 5.21 -13.11 23.33
N GLU A 154 5.12 -12.91 22.02
CA GLU A 154 4.37 -13.76 21.10
C GLU A 154 5.22 -14.94 20.60
N ASN A 155 4.60 -16.08 20.33
CA ASN A 155 5.29 -17.32 19.95
C ASN A 155 6.19 -17.17 18.70
N HIS A 156 5.78 -16.31 17.74
CA HIS A 156 6.53 -16.04 16.50
C HIS A 156 7.26 -14.69 16.51
N GLY A 157 7.35 -14.03 17.68
CA GLY A 157 8.09 -12.77 17.87
C GLY A 157 7.43 -11.54 17.25
N TRP A 158 6.15 -11.63 16.88
CA TRP A 158 5.39 -10.55 16.26
C TRP A 158 3.97 -10.47 16.80
N ARG A 159 3.44 -9.25 16.84
CA ARG A 159 2.02 -8.96 17.11
C ARG A 159 1.35 -8.45 15.84
N LEU A 160 0.15 -8.98 15.57
CA LEU A 160 -0.70 -8.54 14.46
C LEU A 160 -1.86 -7.70 14.99
N THR A 161 -2.11 -6.56 14.34
CA THR A 161 -3.28 -5.71 14.61
C THR A 161 -3.95 -5.33 13.29
N VAL A 162 -5.24 -5.59 13.15
CA VAL A 162 -6.02 -5.09 12.00
C VAL A 162 -6.37 -3.63 12.26
N MET A 163 -5.82 -2.74 11.45
CA MET A 163 -5.99 -1.28 11.59
C MET A 163 -7.23 -0.75 10.85
N ARG A 164 -7.57 -1.39 9.75
CA ARG A 164 -8.74 -1.06 8.92
C ARG A 164 -9.16 -2.30 8.14
N GLU A 165 -10.42 -2.67 8.27
CA GLU A 165 -11.01 -3.69 7.42
C GLU A 165 -11.22 -3.16 6.00
N GLY A 166 -10.99 -4.02 5.02
CA GLY A 166 -11.17 -3.78 3.60
C GLY A 166 -11.74 -5.03 2.94
N VAL A 167 -11.21 -5.37 1.75
CA VAL A 167 -11.69 -6.52 0.97
C VAL A 167 -11.50 -7.87 1.66
N VAL A 168 -10.52 -7.99 2.55
CA VAL A 168 -10.31 -9.18 3.39
C VAL A 168 -10.94 -8.93 4.76
N PRO A 169 -11.93 -9.74 5.19
CA PRO A 169 -12.57 -9.58 6.49
C PRO A 169 -11.58 -9.75 7.66
N SER A 170 -11.70 -8.90 8.66
CA SER A 170 -10.85 -8.97 9.87
C SER A 170 -10.90 -10.33 10.57
N PRO A 171 -12.07 -11.00 10.69
CA PRO A 171 -12.12 -12.34 11.30
C PRO A 171 -11.29 -13.39 10.56
N ASP A 172 -11.18 -13.29 9.22
CA ASP A 172 -10.38 -14.23 8.43
C ASP A 172 -8.89 -14.02 8.65
N VAL A 173 -8.45 -12.76 8.72
CA VAL A 173 -7.06 -12.40 9.08
C VAL A 173 -6.73 -12.92 10.48
N MET A 174 -7.61 -12.69 11.45
CA MET A 174 -7.39 -13.14 12.84
C MET A 174 -7.42 -14.66 12.97
N ARG A 175 -8.26 -15.35 12.20
CA ARG A 175 -8.27 -16.82 12.16
C ARG A 175 -6.95 -17.36 11.62
N TRP A 176 -6.45 -16.80 10.53
CA TRP A 176 -5.15 -17.18 9.98
C TRP A 176 -4.04 -16.96 11.01
N TRP A 177 -4.03 -15.78 11.66
CA TRP A 177 -3.05 -15.44 12.69
C TRP A 177 -3.05 -16.41 13.87
N THR A 178 -4.23 -16.79 14.37
CA THR A 178 -4.36 -17.73 15.49
C THR A 178 -3.87 -19.14 15.12
N ASN A 179 -3.96 -19.51 13.84
CA ASN A 179 -3.53 -20.82 13.34
C ASN A 179 -2.05 -20.82 12.88
N LEU A 180 -1.36 -19.68 12.97
CA LEU A 180 0.07 -19.61 12.69
C LEU A 180 0.83 -20.31 13.83
N ALA A 181 1.37 -21.50 13.54
CA ALA A 181 2.10 -22.34 14.51
C ALA A 181 3.59 -22.00 14.54
#